data_3f6fdeaeb8b11d950a64316f926af273
#
_entry.id   3f6fdeaeb8b11d950a64316f926af273
#
_cell.length_a   1.000
_cell.length_b   1.000
_cell.length_c   1.000
_cell.angle_alpha   90.00
_cell.angle_beta   90.00
_cell.angle_gamma   90.00
#
_symmetry.space_group_name_H-M   'P 1'
#
loop_
_entity.id
_entity.type
_entity.pdbx_description
1 polymer ?
#
loop_
_entity_poly.entity_id
_entity_poly.type
_entity_poly.pdbx_seq_one_letter_code
_entity_poly.pdbx_strand_id
1 'polypeptide(L)'
;MIKTFAFAATALTLAAGSAFAAPSDDARTHFQAIASGDTQIVMRGYADQAQLNWVGGPLDGTYATADAIRSTWEKFGQAVGPLKLNIGSIEESVNPKGATVSAKVVFEGKMPIKVRYVLTYREGKIVSETWQIDPKLAVAAAY
;
A
#
# COMPACT_ATOMS: atom_id res chain seq x y z
N MET A 1 -65.60 1.05 -24.07
CA MET A 1 -64.63 1.87 -23.31
C MET A 1 -63.48 0.98 -22.85
N ILE A 2 -62.38 1.02 -23.54
CA ILE A 2 -61.18 0.25 -23.17
C ILE A 2 -60.25 1.23 -22.45
N LYS A 3 -60.04 1.02 -21.13
CA LYS A 3 -59.08 1.78 -20.35
C LYS A 3 -57.71 1.10 -20.47
N THR A 4 -56.84 1.71 -21.20
CA THR A 4 -55.42 1.29 -21.31
C THR A 4 -54.67 1.76 -20.06
N PHE A 5 -54.25 0.83 -19.22
CA PHE A 5 -53.32 1.13 -18.12
C PHE A 5 -51.90 1.08 -18.68
N ALA A 6 -51.25 2.23 -18.70
CA ALA A 6 -49.83 2.33 -18.99
C ALA A 6 -49.04 1.97 -17.72
N PHE A 7 -48.34 0.84 -17.74
CA PHE A 7 -47.34 0.51 -16.71
C PHE A 7 -46.08 1.29 -17.01
N ALA A 8 -45.77 2.28 -16.19
CA ALA A 8 -44.48 2.92 -16.20
C ALA A 8 -43.48 1.99 -15.48
N ALA A 9 -42.62 1.33 -16.24
CA ALA A 9 -41.49 0.59 -15.69
C ALA A 9 -40.42 1.58 -15.29
N THR A 10 -40.27 1.84 -13.99
CA THR A 10 -39.18 2.61 -13.44
C THR A 10 -37.94 1.71 -13.45
N ALA A 11 -37.06 1.92 -14.39
CA ALA A 11 -35.74 1.26 -14.40
C ALA A 11 -34.88 1.85 -13.28
N LEU A 12 -34.74 1.07 -12.21
CA LEU A 12 -33.80 1.37 -11.13
C LEU A 12 -32.39 1.04 -11.64
N THR A 13 -31.69 2.02 -12.14
CA THR A 13 -30.25 1.88 -12.44
C THR A 13 -29.47 1.81 -11.13
N LEU A 14 -29.15 0.61 -10.70
CA LEU A 14 -28.13 0.40 -9.68
C LEU A 14 -26.79 0.86 -10.30
N ALA A 15 -26.34 2.05 -9.91
CA ALA A 15 -24.96 2.43 -10.12
C ALA A 15 -24.11 1.50 -9.25
N ALA A 16 -23.54 0.46 -9.85
CA ALA A 16 -22.50 -0.33 -9.21
C ALA A 16 -21.26 0.58 -9.08
N GLY A 17 -21.18 1.33 -7.96
CA GLY A 17 -19.95 2.00 -7.57
C GLY A 17 -18.89 0.91 -7.39
N SER A 18 -17.78 0.99 -8.16
CA SER A 18 -16.62 0.15 -7.91
C SER A 18 -16.14 0.47 -6.50
N ALA A 19 -16.38 -0.46 -5.56
CA ALA A 19 -15.84 -0.38 -4.21
C ALA A 19 -14.34 -0.61 -4.30
N PHE A 20 -13.53 0.48 -4.23
CA PHE A 20 -12.10 0.35 -3.99
C PHE A 20 -11.90 -0.19 -2.57
N ALA A 21 -10.92 -1.10 -2.40
CA ALA A 21 -10.47 -1.49 -1.08
C ALA A 21 -10.04 -0.23 -0.30
N ALA A 22 -10.21 -0.25 1.03
CA ALA A 22 -9.73 0.85 1.86
C ALA A 22 -8.22 1.00 1.70
N PRO A 23 -7.68 2.23 1.67
CA PRO A 23 -6.23 2.45 1.50
C PRO A 23 -5.38 1.73 2.54
N SER A 24 -5.84 1.63 3.78
CA SER A 24 -5.15 0.86 4.82
C SER A 24 -5.11 -0.65 4.52
N ASP A 25 -6.13 -1.20 3.87
CA ASP A 25 -6.13 -2.61 3.44
C ASP A 25 -5.15 -2.83 2.29
N ASP A 26 -5.10 -1.92 1.33
CA ASP A 26 -4.11 -1.94 0.25
C ASP A 26 -2.69 -1.84 0.80
N ALA A 27 -2.47 -0.99 1.80
CA ALA A 27 -1.18 -0.85 2.47
C ALA A 27 -0.78 -2.15 3.19
N ARG A 28 -1.71 -2.82 3.88
CA ARG A 28 -1.44 -4.13 4.52
C ARG A 28 -1.04 -5.18 3.51
N THR A 29 -1.73 -5.25 2.37
CA THR A 29 -1.39 -6.15 1.27
C THR A 29 0.01 -5.86 0.74
N HIS A 30 0.35 -4.60 0.57
CA HIS A 30 1.67 -4.15 0.13
C HIS A 30 2.77 -4.58 1.11
N PHE A 31 2.59 -4.32 2.42
CA PHE A 31 3.54 -4.73 3.45
C PHE A 31 3.70 -6.25 3.51
N GLN A 32 2.60 -6.99 3.38
CA GLN A 32 2.65 -8.46 3.37
C GLN A 32 3.43 -8.99 2.16
N ALA A 33 3.25 -8.40 1.00
CA ALA A 33 3.99 -8.75 -0.21
C ALA A 33 5.50 -8.45 -0.06
N ILE A 34 5.84 -7.33 0.57
CA ILE A 34 7.24 -7.00 0.88
C ILE A 34 7.83 -8.06 1.82
N ALA A 35 7.14 -8.40 2.90
CA ALA A 35 7.60 -9.38 3.87
C ALA A 35 7.80 -10.77 3.26
N SER A 36 6.92 -11.19 2.35
CA SER A 36 7.02 -12.48 1.67
C SER A 36 7.99 -12.50 0.49
N GLY A 37 8.48 -11.34 0.05
CA GLY A 37 9.35 -11.23 -1.12
C GLY A 37 8.62 -11.38 -2.45
N ASP A 38 7.31 -11.17 -2.48
CA ASP A 38 6.51 -11.22 -3.70
C ASP A 38 6.59 -9.88 -4.46
N THR A 39 7.67 -9.69 -5.20
CA THR A 39 7.93 -8.45 -5.94
C THR A 39 6.84 -8.15 -6.96
N GLN A 40 6.22 -9.16 -7.56
CA GLN A 40 5.14 -8.97 -8.53
C GLN A 40 3.92 -8.31 -7.88
N ILE A 41 3.52 -8.75 -6.69
CA ILE A 41 2.41 -8.13 -5.95
C ILE A 41 2.82 -6.74 -5.44
N VAL A 42 4.05 -6.58 -4.94
CA VAL A 42 4.57 -5.26 -4.54
C VAL A 42 4.42 -4.26 -5.68
N MET A 43 4.86 -4.62 -6.88
CA MET A 43 4.83 -3.73 -8.05
C MET A 43 3.42 -3.40 -8.54
N ARG A 44 2.45 -4.28 -8.35
CA ARG A 44 1.04 -4.00 -8.70
C ARG A 44 0.42 -2.85 -7.92
N GLY A 45 0.94 -2.54 -6.75
CA GLY A 45 0.46 -1.43 -5.91
C GLY A 45 0.80 -0.06 -6.46
N TYR A 46 1.80 0.06 -7.31
CA TYR A 46 2.29 1.34 -7.81
C TYR A 46 1.53 1.85 -9.03
N ALA A 47 1.36 3.19 -9.08
CA ALA A 47 1.01 3.88 -10.31
C ALA A 47 2.18 3.83 -11.31
N ASP A 48 1.89 4.11 -12.59
CA ASP A 48 2.93 4.13 -13.64
C ASP A 48 4.06 5.10 -13.34
N GLN A 49 3.73 6.22 -12.72
CA GLN A 49 4.70 7.21 -12.26
C GLN A 49 4.65 7.28 -10.73
N ALA A 50 5.49 6.51 -10.09
CA ALA A 50 5.62 6.48 -8.65
C ALA A 50 7.03 6.82 -8.22
N GLN A 51 7.17 7.26 -6.96
CA GLN A 51 8.45 7.56 -6.34
C GLN A 51 8.56 6.82 -5.02
N LEU A 52 9.65 6.09 -4.86
CA LEU A 52 10.04 5.45 -3.61
C LEU A 52 11.20 6.23 -2.99
N ASN A 53 10.98 6.75 -1.79
CA ASN A 53 11.99 7.40 -0.98
C ASN A 53 12.44 6.42 0.12
N TRP A 54 13.62 5.90 -0.01
CA TRP A 54 14.23 5.01 0.97
C TRP A 54 15.22 5.79 1.82
N VAL A 55 14.95 5.88 3.10
CA VAL A 55 15.73 6.68 4.03
C VAL A 55 16.43 5.76 5.02
N GLY A 56 17.74 5.65 4.89
CA GLY A 56 18.62 4.87 5.75
C GLY A 56 18.98 3.48 5.20
N GLY A 57 20.09 2.95 5.68
CA GLY A 57 20.61 1.64 5.31
C GLY A 57 21.24 1.58 3.91
N PRO A 58 21.61 0.37 3.45
CA PRO A 58 22.35 0.19 2.20
C PRO A 58 21.58 0.59 0.92
N LEU A 59 20.25 0.64 0.98
CA LEU A 59 19.41 1.00 -0.15
C LEU A 59 18.95 2.45 -0.12
N ASP A 60 19.51 3.27 0.76
CA ASP A 60 19.18 4.69 0.86
C ASP A 60 19.19 5.36 -0.52
N GLY A 61 18.15 6.12 -0.83
CA GLY A 61 18.02 6.80 -2.09
C GLY A 61 16.57 7.06 -2.51
N THR A 62 16.44 7.71 -3.66
CA THR A 62 15.15 7.99 -4.29
C THR A 62 15.08 7.25 -5.63
N TYR A 63 14.01 6.51 -5.82
CA TYR A 63 13.78 5.68 -7.00
C TYR A 63 12.49 6.15 -7.68
N ALA A 64 12.61 6.61 -8.92
CA ALA A 64 11.54 7.33 -9.62
C ALA A 64 11.04 6.63 -10.90
N THR A 65 11.54 5.45 -11.20
CA THR A 65 11.08 4.63 -12.34
C THR A 65 10.61 3.28 -11.87
N ALA A 66 9.69 2.66 -12.59
CA ALA A 66 9.20 1.32 -12.26
C ALA A 66 10.35 0.31 -12.19
N ASP A 67 11.29 0.36 -13.12
CA ASP A 67 12.44 -0.56 -13.14
C ASP A 67 13.37 -0.34 -11.94
N ALA A 68 13.63 0.91 -11.55
CA ALA A 68 14.45 1.22 -10.39
C ALA A 68 13.78 0.77 -9.08
N ILE A 69 12.48 0.98 -8.95
CA ILE A 69 11.69 0.54 -7.78
C ILE A 69 11.69 -0.99 -7.70
N ARG A 70 11.41 -1.68 -8.80
CA ARG A 70 11.45 -3.16 -8.87
C ARG A 70 12.83 -3.71 -8.47
N SER A 71 13.88 -3.17 -9.05
CA SER A 71 15.25 -3.58 -8.75
C SER A 71 15.59 -3.40 -7.28
N THR A 72 15.13 -2.32 -6.67
CA THR A 72 15.34 -2.05 -5.23
C THR A 72 14.66 -3.10 -4.37
N TRP A 73 13.39 -3.44 -4.65
CA TRP A 73 12.69 -4.48 -3.89
C TRP A 73 13.28 -5.87 -4.10
N GLU A 74 13.75 -6.18 -5.30
CA GLU A 74 14.45 -7.44 -5.58
C GLU A 74 15.74 -7.55 -4.78
N LYS A 75 16.54 -6.49 -4.73
CA LYS A 75 17.77 -6.43 -3.90
C LYS A 75 17.45 -6.60 -2.42
N PHE A 76 16.41 -5.93 -1.94
CA PHE A 76 15.96 -6.05 -0.56
C PHE A 76 15.57 -7.50 -0.24
N GLY A 77 14.72 -8.10 -1.04
CA GLY A 77 14.27 -9.48 -0.85
C GLY A 77 15.41 -10.50 -0.88
N GLN A 78 16.40 -10.32 -1.76
CA GLN A 78 17.57 -11.19 -1.82
C GLN A 78 18.47 -11.03 -0.59
N ALA A 79 18.58 -9.82 -0.04
CA ALA A 79 19.43 -9.55 1.11
C ALA A 79 18.84 -10.07 2.43
N VAL A 80 17.52 -9.99 2.59
CA VAL A 80 16.88 -10.28 3.89
C VAL A 80 16.12 -11.59 3.94
N GLY A 81 15.75 -12.14 2.78
CA GLY A 81 14.88 -13.33 2.71
C GLY A 81 13.46 -13.08 3.23
N PRO A 82 12.66 -14.12 3.47
CA PRO A 82 11.32 -13.98 4.02
C PRO A 82 11.33 -13.38 5.43
N LEU A 83 10.41 -12.45 5.67
CA LEU A 83 10.30 -11.71 6.92
C LEU A 83 8.93 -11.94 7.55
N LYS A 84 8.86 -11.86 8.88
CA LYS A 84 7.60 -11.80 9.61
C LYS A 84 7.16 -10.35 9.72
N LEU A 85 5.91 -10.08 9.36
CA LEU A 85 5.32 -8.74 9.40
C LEU A 85 4.65 -8.49 10.75
N ASN A 86 4.96 -7.34 11.36
CA ASN A 86 4.26 -6.82 12.52
C ASN A 86 3.89 -5.35 12.27
N ILE A 87 2.60 -5.06 12.19
CA ILE A 87 2.08 -3.70 12.03
C ILE A 87 1.65 -3.20 13.40
N GLY A 88 2.36 -2.20 13.94
CA GLY A 88 2.07 -1.63 15.24
C GLY A 88 0.93 -0.62 15.21
N SER A 89 0.89 0.21 14.18
CA SER A 89 -0.21 1.15 13.94
C SER A 89 -0.31 1.46 12.46
N ILE A 90 -1.52 1.76 12.02
CA ILE A 90 -1.81 2.18 10.66
C ILE A 90 -2.95 3.21 10.71
N GLU A 91 -2.76 4.34 10.06
CA GLU A 91 -3.70 5.44 9.99
C GLU A 91 -3.91 5.85 8.55
N GLU A 92 -5.16 6.12 8.17
CA GLU A 92 -5.49 6.62 6.84
C GLU A 92 -6.22 7.95 6.90
N SER A 93 -5.99 8.79 5.90
CA SER A 93 -6.74 9.99 5.63
C SER A 93 -7.17 9.98 4.17
N VAL A 94 -8.45 10.17 3.92
CA VAL A 94 -9.05 10.01 2.58
C VAL A 94 -9.85 11.24 2.22
N ASN A 95 -9.72 11.68 0.97
CA ASN A 95 -10.58 12.68 0.35
C ASN A 95 -10.79 12.32 -1.13
N PRO A 96 -11.64 13.06 -1.89
CA PRO A 96 -11.90 12.71 -3.30
C PRO A 96 -10.67 12.71 -4.23
N LYS A 97 -9.56 13.30 -3.82
CA LYS A 97 -8.33 13.38 -4.61
C LYS A 97 -7.35 12.25 -4.35
N GLY A 98 -7.52 11.54 -3.26
CA GLY A 98 -6.63 10.44 -2.89
C GLY A 98 -6.59 10.16 -1.41
N ALA A 99 -5.56 9.46 -0.98
CA ALA A 99 -5.38 9.07 0.40
C ALA A 99 -3.92 9.10 0.82
N THR A 100 -3.70 9.30 2.09
CA THR A 100 -2.41 9.04 2.74
C THR A 100 -2.58 7.95 3.78
N VAL A 101 -1.60 7.05 3.86
CA VAL A 101 -1.50 6.03 4.90
C VAL A 101 -0.17 6.20 5.62
N SER A 102 -0.22 6.32 6.93
CA SER A 102 0.96 6.32 7.80
C SER A 102 0.95 5.05 8.63
N ALA A 103 2.10 4.40 8.74
CA ALA A 103 2.19 3.15 9.49
C ALA A 103 3.52 3.03 10.23
N LYS A 104 3.50 2.28 11.33
CA LYS A 104 4.68 1.82 12.05
C LYS A 104 4.75 0.32 11.86
N VAL A 105 5.79 -0.13 11.17
CA VAL A 105 5.90 -1.52 10.73
C VAL A 105 7.24 -2.09 11.17
N VAL A 106 7.23 -3.34 11.63
CA VAL A 106 8.46 -4.09 11.86
C VAL A 106 8.48 -5.30 10.95
N PHE A 107 9.54 -5.42 10.17
CA PHE A 107 9.84 -6.62 9.40
C PHE A 107 10.88 -7.42 10.18
N GLU A 108 10.47 -8.58 10.67
CA GLU A 108 11.31 -9.42 11.53
C GLU A 108 11.99 -10.53 10.72
N GLY A 109 13.31 -10.49 10.67
CA GLY A 109 14.18 -11.51 10.13
C GLY A 109 15.27 -11.85 11.15
N LYS A 110 16.51 -11.98 10.68
CA LYS A 110 17.67 -12.14 11.59
C LYS A 110 17.82 -10.94 12.51
N MET A 111 17.48 -9.76 12.00
CA MET A 111 17.40 -8.52 12.76
C MET A 111 16.07 -7.83 12.44
N PRO A 112 15.43 -7.17 13.43
CA PRO A 112 14.21 -6.43 13.17
C PRO A 112 14.53 -5.18 12.36
N ILE A 113 13.75 -4.96 11.30
CA ILE A 113 13.79 -3.74 10.49
C ILE A 113 12.57 -2.91 10.85
N LYS A 114 12.79 -1.85 11.59
CA LYS A 114 11.74 -0.95 12.08
C LYS A 114 11.58 0.19 11.10
N VAL A 115 10.38 0.34 10.54
CA VAL A 115 10.10 1.25 9.46
C VAL A 115 8.94 2.17 9.81
N ARG A 116 9.16 3.45 9.65
CA ARG A 116 8.11 4.46 9.60
C ARG A 116 7.71 4.65 8.15
N TYR A 117 6.46 4.34 7.86
CA TYR A 117 5.92 4.30 6.50
C TYR A 117 4.98 5.46 6.23
N VAL A 118 5.10 6.07 5.07
CA VAL A 118 4.09 6.99 4.52
C VAL A 118 3.83 6.63 3.07
N LEU A 119 2.57 6.37 2.74
CA LEU A 119 2.11 6.06 1.39
C LEU A 119 1.11 7.12 0.94
N THR A 120 1.28 7.62 -0.27
CA THR A 120 0.28 8.47 -0.93
C THR A 120 -0.34 7.68 -2.07
N TYR A 121 -1.67 7.56 -2.02
CA TYR A 121 -2.49 6.90 -3.03
C TYR A 121 -3.26 7.92 -3.87
N ARG A 122 -3.30 7.71 -5.18
CA ARG A 122 -4.20 8.38 -6.10
C ARG A 122 -4.83 7.33 -7.00
N GLU A 123 -6.15 7.40 -7.16
CA GLU A 123 -6.90 6.42 -7.97
C GLU A 123 -6.58 4.96 -7.59
N GLY A 124 -6.42 4.69 -6.29
CA GLY A 124 -6.14 3.36 -5.76
C GLY A 124 -4.72 2.84 -5.97
N LYS A 125 -3.80 3.68 -6.43
CA LYS A 125 -2.40 3.31 -6.68
C LYS A 125 -1.44 4.19 -5.90
N ILE A 126 -0.29 3.62 -5.52
CA ILE A 126 0.78 4.33 -4.83
C ILE A 126 1.48 5.26 -5.82
N VAL A 127 1.47 6.56 -5.54
CA VAL A 127 2.23 7.56 -6.29
C VAL A 127 3.49 8.02 -5.55
N SER A 128 3.51 7.88 -4.23
CA SER A 128 4.68 8.19 -3.40
C SER A 128 4.72 7.24 -2.20
N GLU A 129 5.90 6.73 -1.92
CA GLU A 129 6.17 5.86 -0.79
C GLU A 129 7.41 6.34 -0.08
N THR A 130 7.32 6.50 1.24
CA THR A 130 8.47 6.77 2.10
C THR A 130 8.68 5.57 3.02
N TRP A 131 9.82 4.95 2.88
CA TRP A 131 10.37 3.92 3.76
C TRP A 131 11.47 4.56 4.58
N GLN A 132 11.22 4.84 5.84
CA GLN A 132 12.24 5.37 6.73
C GLN A 132 12.60 4.34 7.79
N ILE A 133 13.86 3.94 7.81
CA ILE A 133 14.39 3.11 8.90
C ILE A 133 14.44 3.98 10.16
N ASP A 134 13.75 3.56 11.19
CA ASP A 134 13.66 4.27 12.46
C ASP A 134 13.99 3.32 13.63
N PRO A 135 15.28 3.23 14.03
CA PRO A 135 15.70 2.32 15.10
C PRO A 135 15.04 2.60 16.45
N LYS A 136 14.54 3.82 16.65
CA LYS A 136 13.86 4.25 17.88
C LYS A 136 12.36 3.99 17.85
N LEU A 137 11.83 3.43 16.76
CA LEU A 137 10.41 3.16 16.64
C LEU A 137 9.97 2.16 17.71
N ALA A 138 9.00 2.56 18.54
CA ALA A 138 8.33 1.66 19.46
C ALA A 138 7.08 1.10 18.78
N VAL A 139 7.03 -0.23 18.64
CA VAL A 139 5.84 -0.95 18.21
C VAL A 139 5.35 -1.74 19.42
N ALA A 140 4.08 -1.49 19.81
CA ALA A 140 3.50 -2.21 20.93
C ALA A 140 3.53 -3.72 20.66
N ALA A 141 4.01 -4.50 21.65
CA ALA A 141 3.95 -5.94 21.57
C ALA A 141 2.48 -6.38 21.51
N ALA A 142 2.12 -7.17 20.50
CA ALA A 142 0.84 -7.85 20.49
C ALA A 142 0.90 -8.96 21.54
N TYR A 143 0.02 -8.87 22.55
CA TYR A 143 -0.17 -9.95 23.52
C TYR A 143 -1.14 -10.99 22.95
#